data_16804e7f21adbeacdf74feba43702490
#
_entry.id   16804e7f21adbeacdf74feba43702490
#
_cell.length_a   1.000
_cell.length_b   1.000
_cell.length_c   1.000
_cell.angle_alpha   90.00
_cell.angle_beta   90.00
_cell.angle_gamma   90.00
#
_symmetry.space_group_name_H-M   'P 1'
#
loop_
_entity.id
_entity.type
_entity.pdbx_description
1 polymer ?
#
loop_
_entity_poly.entity_id
_entity_poly.type
_entity_poly.pdbx_seq_one_letter_code
_entity_poly.pdbx_strand_id
1 'polypeptide(L)'
;MKKIQILLVFLLRSFTVSAAVPEMELIIKDHLFFPSTIEIPVGQKVRLRIINQDPTPEEFESYELNREKVIAGNRQTVIFIGPLEAGEYPFFGEFYPKTAQGKVVVK
;
A
#
# COMPACT_ATOMS: atom_id res chain seq x y z
N MET A 1 -2.20 20.08 -63.99
CA MET A 1 -2.42 20.44 -62.55
C MET A 1 -2.03 19.29 -61.66
N LYS A 2 -0.96 19.41 -60.93
CA LYS A 2 -0.57 18.38 -59.96
C LYS A 2 -1.45 18.56 -58.71
N LYS A 3 -2.25 17.54 -58.37
CA LYS A 3 -2.95 17.48 -57.10
C LYS A 3 -1.94 17.16 -56.02
N ILE A 4 -1.71 18.08 -55.09
CA ILE A 4 -0.90 17.83 -53.90
C ILE A 4 -1.78 17.06 -52.93
N GLN A 5 -1.49 15.77 -52.78
CA GLN A 5 -2.09 15.00 -51.70
C GLN A 5 -1.29 15.27 -50.45
N ILE A 6 -1.92 15.99 -49.50
CA ILE A 6 -1.40 16.11 -48.15
C ILE A 6 -1.76 14.82 -47.43
N LEU A 7 -0.78 13.94 -47.28
CA LEU A 7 -0.94 12.76 -46.43
C LEU A 7 -0.89 13.24 -44.96
N LEU A 8 -2.07 13.39 -44.35
CA LEU A 8 -2.14 13.66 -42.92
C LEU A 8 -1.82 12.35 -42.20
N VAL A 9 -0.58 12.20 -41.77
CA VAL A 9 -0.18 11.08 -40.94
C VAL A 9 -0.61 11.42 -39.52
N PHE A 10 -1.74 10.86 -39.10
CA PHE A 10 -2.11 10.87 -37.67
C PHE A 10 -1.18 9.89 -36.95
N LEU A 11 -0.19 10.44 -36.28
CA LEU A 11 0.59 9.67 -35.32
C LEU A 11 -0.31 9.43 -34.13
N LEU A 12 -0.98 8.27 -34.09
CA LEU A 12 -1.62 7.78 -32.88
C LEU A 12 -0.54 7.46 -31.85
N ARG A 13 -0.27 8.44 -30.98
CA ARG A 13 0.52 8.15 -29.79
C ARG A 13 -0.42 7.45 -28.80
N SER A 14 -0.27 6.14 -28.70
CA SER A 14 -0.88 5.43 -27.59
C SER A 14 -0.11 5.79 -26.32
N PHE A 15 -0.75 6.62 -25.48
CA PHE A 15 -0.27 6.84 -24.13
C PHE A 15 -0.69 5.62 -23.31
N THR A 16 0.27 4.74 -23.01
CA THR A 16 0.08 3.78 -21.95
C THR A 16 0.13 4.55 -20.63
N VAL A 17 -1.03 4.86 -20.07
CA VAL A 17 -1.12 5.36 -18.71
C VAL A 17 -0.86 4.16 -17.80
N SER A 18 0.38 4.03 -17.34
CA SER A 18 0.71 3.15 -16.23
C SER A 18 0.04 3.76 -14.99
N ALA A 19 -0.99 3.11 -14.48
CA ALA A 19 -1.58 3.53 -13.21
C ALA A 19 -0.51 3.43 -12.12
N ALA A 20 -0.25 4.53 -11.42
CA ALA A 20 0.63 4.53 -10.27
C ALA A 20 0.08 3.55 -9.21
N VAL A 21 0.99 2.84 -8.53
CA VAL A 21 0.63 2.01 -7.38
C VAL A 21 0.11 2.93 -6.28
N PRO A 22 -1.14 2.78 -5.82
CA PRO A 22 -1.67 3.64 -4.78
C PRO A 22 -0.91 3.46 -3.47
N GLU A 23 -0.73 4.56 -2.74
CA GLU A 23 -0.07 4.57 -1.45
C GLU A 23 -1.10 4.83 -0.36
N MET A 24 -1.00 4.07 0.72
CA MET A 24 -1.78 4.25 1.93
C MET A 24 -0.85 4.40 3.12
N GLU A 25 -1.29 5.12 4.13
CA GLU A 25 -0.51 5.34 5.35
C GLU A 25 -1.09 4.56 6.52
N LEU A 26 -0.19 3.99 7.33
CA LEU A 26 -0.48 3.36 8.59
C LEU A 26 0.41 4.00 9.65
N ILE A 27 -0.21 4.65 10.64
CA ILE A 27 0.51 5.33 11.70
C ILE A 27 0.53 4.43 12.94
N ILE A 28 1.70 4.31 13.56
CA ILE A 28 1.88 3.70 14.88
C ILE A 28 2.05 4.84 15.87
N LYS A 29 1.15 4.90 16.87
CA LYS A 29 1.21 5.87 17.95
C LYS A 29 0.58 5.31 19.20
N ASP A 30 1.24 5.50 20.34
CA ASP A 30 0.80 4.97 21.64
C ASP A 30 0.56 3.46 21.59
N HIS A 31 1.40 2.75 20.82
CA HIS A 31 1.32 1.30 20.61
C HIS A 31 -0.01 0.84 19.98
N LEU A 32 -0.59 1.71 19.13
CA LEU A 32 -1.83 1.47 18.38
C LEU A 32 -1.56 1.73 16.90
N PHE A 33 -2.36 1.11 16.04
CA PHE A 33 -2.37 1.37 14.60
C PHE A 33 -3.51 2.31 14.21
N PHE A 34 -3.20 3.33 13.39
CA PHE A 34 -4.16 4.27 12.82
C PHE A 34 -3.99 4.39 11.31
N PRO A 35 -5.02 4.09 10.50
CA PRO A 35 -6.30 3.47 10.87
C PRO A 35 -6.10 2.00 11.24
N SER A 36 -6.97 1.45 12.08
CA SER A 36 -6.92 0.03 12.43
C SER A 36 -7.50 -0.88 11.36
N THR A 37 -8.29 -0.33 10.45
CA THR A 37 -8.82 -1.03 9.27
C THR A 37 -8.39 -0.30 8.01
N ILE A 38 -7.72 -1.03 7.12
CA ILE A 38 -7.28 -0.54 5.81
C ILE A 38 -8.08 -1.29 4.76
N GLU A 39 -8.79 -0.55 3.91
CA GLU A 39 -9.57 -1.14 2.82
C GLU A 39 -8.82 -0.99 1.50
N ILE A 40 -8.64 -2.10 0.79
CA ILE A 40 -8.01 -2.09 -0.53
C ILE A 40 -8.84 -2.87 -1.54
N PRO A 41 -8.82 -2.48 -2.83
CA PRO A 41 -9.55 -3.21 -3.87
C PRO A 41 -8.96 -4.58 -4.14
N VAL A 42 -9.81 -5.53 -4.53
CA VAL A 42 -9.39 -6.85 -5.01
C VAL A 42 -8.43 -6.70 -6.18
N GLY A 43 -7.35 -7.48 -6.17
CA GLY A 43 -6.39 -7.54 -7.26
C GLY A 43 -5.47 -6.33 -7.39
N GLN A 44 -5.53 -5.40 -6.46
CA GLN A 44 -4.73 -4.17 -6.49
C GLN A 44 -3.49 -4.30 -5.59
N LYS A 45 -2.32 -4.05 -6.17
CA LYS A 45 -1.09 -3.85 -5.40
C LYS A 45 -1.10 -2.48 -4.75
N VAL A 46 -0.70 -2.39 -3.49
CA VAL A 46 -0.69 -1.15 -2.70
C VAL A 46 0.66 -0.98 -2.02
N ARG A 47 1.15 0.27 -1.99
CA ARG A 47 2.27 0.68 -1.14
C ARG A 47 1.71 1.07 0.22
N LEU A 48 2.12 0.39 1.26
CA LEU A 48 1.78 0.75 2.62
C LEU A 48 2.97 1.44 3.27
N ARG A 49 2.83 2.73 3.53
CA ARG A 49 3.80 3.50 4.30
C ARG A 49 3.46 3.38 5.76
N ILE A 50 4.36 2.79 6.53
CA ILE A 50 4.18 2.63 7.97
C ILE A 50 5.05 3.68 8.67
N ILE A 51 4.40 4.55 9.41
CA ILE A 51 5.03 5.68 10.09
C ILE A 51 4.95 5.42 11.59
N ASN A 52 6.09 5.14 12.21
CA ASN A 52 6.16 4.93 13.65
C ASN A 52 6.44 6.27 14.34
N GLN A 53 5.41 6.82 15.00
CA GLN A 53 5.50 8.07 15.76
C GLN A 53 5.87 7.84 17.22
N ASP A 54 6.03 6.60 17.64
CA ASP A 54 6.53 6.27 18.96
C ASP A 54 8.06 6.33 19.02
N PRO A 55 8.65 6.62 20.18
CA PRO A 55 10.11 6.58 20.34
C PRO A 55 10.66 5.16 20.37
N THR A 56 9.82 4.15 20.59
CA THR A 56 10.19 2.75 20.64
C THR A 56 9.93 2.06 19.32
N PRO A 57 10.71 1.02 18.94
CA PRO A 57 10.44 0.27 17.74
C PRO A 57 9.15 -0.54 17.84
N GLU A 58 8.55 -0.83 16.70
CA GLU A 58 7.43 -1.77 16.58
C GLU A 58 7.68 -2.68 15.37
N GLU A 59 7.21 -3.90 15.45
CA GLU A 59 7.26 -4.85 14.35
C GLU A 59 5.86 -5.06 13.80
N PHE A 60 5.66 -4.65 12.55
CA PHE A 60 4.45 -4.98 11.79
C PHE A 60 4.53 -6.45 11.41
N GLU A 61 3.53 -7.22 11.81
CA GLU A 61 3.45 -8.66 11.55
C GLU A 61 2.09 -9.03 11.00
N SER A 62 2.08 -9.82 9.92
CA SER A 62 0.86 -10.42 9.41
C SER A 62 1.17 -11.77 8.78
N TYR A 63 0.63 -12.81 9.35
CA TYR A 63 0.74 -14.18 8.81
C TYR A 63 -0.04 -14.28 7.50
N GLU A 64 -1.23 -13.72 7.48
CA GLU A 64 -2.14 -13.77 6.34
C GLU A 64 -1.62 -13.00 5.13
N LEU A 65 -0.91 -11.91 5.37
CA LEU A 65 -0.25 -11.11 4.32
C LEU A 65 1.15 -11.63 3.99
N ASN A 66 1.68 -12.52 4.81
CA ASN A 66 3.07 -12.97 4.74
C ASN A 66 4.05 -11.77 4.73
N ARG A 67 3.88 -10.89 5.71
CA ARG A 67 4.70 -9.69 5.88
C ARG A 67 5.19 -9.56 7.31
N GLU A 68 6.42 -9.11 7.44
CA GLU A 68 7.09 -8.86 8.69
C GLU A 68 8.07 -7.72 8.48
N LYS A 69 7.96 -6.66 9.29
CA LYS A 69 8.83 -5.50 9.17
C LYS A 69 8.97 -4.78 10.50
N VAL A 70 10.21 -4.60 10.95
CA VAL A 70 10.53 -3.77 12.10
C VAL A 70 10.66 -2.31 11.66
N ILE A 71 9.98 -1.42 12.34
CA ILE A 71 10.06 0.02 12.12
C ILE A 71 10.66 0.64 13.38
N ALA A 72 11.86 1.17 13.27
CA ALA A 72 12.53 1.85 14.39
C ALA A 72 11.69 3.03 14.89
N GLY A 73 11.88 3.40 16.15
CA GLY A 73 11.20 4.54 16.73
C GLY A 73 11.42 5.83 15.95
N ASN A 74 10.37 6.61 15.75
CA ASN A 74 10.37 7.87 14.99
C ASN A 74 10.84 7.72 13.53
N ARG A 75 10.69 6.52 12.96
CA ARG A 75 11.07 6.20 11.57
C ARG A 75 9.86 5.72 10.79
N GLN A 76 10.05 5.61 9.49
CA GLN A 76 9.03 5.10 8.58
C GLN A 76 9.64 4.12 7.59
N THR A 77 8.79 3.28 7.03
CA THR A 77 9.15 2.31 6.01
C THR A 77 8.01 2.13 5.03
N VAL A 78 8.28 1.49 3.92
CA VAL A 78 7.25 1.12 2.94
C VAL A 78 7.30 -0.38 2.73
N ILE A 79 6.13 -1.01 2.76
CA ILE A 79 5.95 -2.39 2.34
C ILE A 79 4.92 -2.45 1.22
N PHE A 80 4.99 -3.48 0.39
CA PHE A 80 3.99 -3.71 -0.66
C PHE A 80 3.04 -4.82 -0.22
N ILE A 81 1.75 -4.61 -0.46
CA ILE A 81 0.68 -5.57 -0.17
C ILE A 81 -0.10 -5.83 -1.45
N GLY A 82 -0.47 -7.10 -1.65
CA GLY A 82 -1.27 -7.51 -2.80
C GLY A 82 -0.46 -7.72 -4.08
N PRO A 83 -1.17 -8.07 -5.17
CA PRO A 83 -2.64 -8.22 -5.28
C PRO A 83 -3.19 -9.34 -4.38
N LEU A 84 -4.38 -9.13 -3.81
CA LEU A 84 -5.03 -10.06 -2.89
C LEU A 84 -6.47 -10.36 -3.34
N GLU A 85 -6.95 -11.53 -2.97
CA GLU A 85 -8.35 -11.91 -3.10
C GLU A 85 -9.19 -11.23 -2.02
N ALA A 86 -10.50 -11.12 -2.25
CA ALA A 86 -11.44 -10.60 -1.27
C ALA A 86 -11.34 -11.36 0.05
N GLY A 87 -11.31 -10.64 1.15
CA GLY A 87 -11.20 -11.25 2.48
C GLY A 87 -10.67 -10.27 3.51
N GLU A 88 -10.41 -10.78 4.70
CA GLU A 88 -9.82 -10.05 5.80
C GLU A 88 -8.43 -10.61 6.12
N TYR A 89 -7.49 -9.71 6.31
CA TYR A 89 -6.08 -10.04 6.55
C TYR A 89 -5.62 -9.30 7.81
N PRO A 90 -5.68 -9.94 8.98
CA PRO A 90 -5.24 -9.32 10.22
C PRO A 90 -3.76 -9.01 10.25
N PHE A 91 -3.39 -7.94 10.94
CA PHE A 91 -2.01 -7.62 11.28
C PHE A 91 -1.94 -7.15 12.73
N PHE A 92 -0.76 -7.20 13.29
CA PHE A 92 -0.52 -6.79 14.67
C PHE A 92 0.90 -6.29 14.85
N GLY A 93 1.14 -5.63 15.98
CA GLY A 93 2.48 -5.25 16.41
C GLY A 93 3.05 -6.34 17.31
N GLU A 94 4.12 -6.97 16.87
CA GLU A 94 4.75 -8.07 17.62
C GLU A 94 5.28 -7.64 18.99
N PHE A 95 5.73 -6.38 19.10
CA PHE A 95 6.30 -5.88 20.35
C PHE A 95 5.24 -5.41 21.35
N TYR A 96 4.06 -5.00 20.86
CA TYR A 96 2.93 -4.56 21.68
C TYR A 96 1.63 -5.18 21.20
N PRO A 97 1.52 -6.52 21.19
CA PRO A 97 0.42 -7.20 20.51
C PRO A 97 -0.94 -7.02 21.17
N LYS A 98 -0.98 -6.61 22.45
CA LYS A 98 -2.25 -6.39 23.17
C LYS A 98 -2.98 -5.16 22.69
N THR A 99 -2.26 -4.17 22.18
CA THR A 99 -2.83 -2.90 21.73
C THR A 99 -2.71 -2.68 20.24
N ALA A 100 -1.55 -3.01 19.65
CA ALA A 100 -1.27 -2.82 18.25
C ALA A 100 -1.92 -3.93 17.41
N GLN A 101 -3.17 -3.69 16.97
CA GLN A 101 -3.94 -4.62 16.17
C GLN A 101 -4.68 -3.88 15.06
N GLY A 102 -4.79 -4.54 13.91
CA GLY A 102 -5.54 -4.02 12.79
C GLY A 102 -5.84 -5.09 11.77
N LYS A 103 -6.43 -4.69 10.67
CA LYS A 103 -6.70 -5.60 9.55
C LYS A 103 -6.76 -4.86 8.22
N VAL A 104 -6.41 -5.58 7.18
CA VAL A 104 -6.67 -5.20 5.80
C VAL A 104 -7.96 -5.88 5.37
N VAL A 105 -8.89 -5.12 4.83
CA VAL A 105 -10.13 -5.62 4.23
C VAL A 105 -10.03 -5.45 2.73
N VAL A 106 -10.14 -6.55 2.00
CA VAL A 106 -10.07 -6.57 0.53
C VAL A 106 -11.46 -6.85 -0.02
N LYS A 107 -11.99 -5.91 -0.77
CA LYS A 107 -13.32 -6.01 -1.39
C LYS A 107 -13.49 -5.16 -2.63
#